data_7014badc9727a7627c185f30abc3e652
#
_entry.id   7014badc9727a7627c185f30abc3e652
#
_cell.length_a   1.000
_cell.length_b   1.000
_cell.length_c   1.000
_cell.angle_alpha   90.00
_cell.angle_beta   90.00
_cell.angle_gamma   90.00
#
_symmetry.space_group_name_H-M   'P 1'
#
loop_
_entity.id
_entity.type
_entity.pdbx_description
1 polymer ?
#
loop_
_entity_poly.entity_id
_entity_poly.type
_entity_poly.pdbx_seq_one_letter_code
_entity_poly.pdbx_strand_id
1 'polypeptide(L)'
;FYEHLGPIVTTNPCGEVLLYPNEPCNLGSINVWKFARHDDDGNSYVDWEALKEVTKSCTRFLDNVIDVNNFPLKAIEEMSLATRKVGLGVMGVANLLYELKLPYNSEEGRKFMEQLMEFISYWSKVESIELAKSRGNLPYYDKSFYKKGKLPFRGADLRDEWHFDWDKISNDIKRYGIRNGYTTIIAPTGSISMIAGCSSGMEPVYSLVFEKNVAVGSFYYIDPAAEKVLREEGLFNDKVMEDINKNKGSIQNVDYVPEKVRKALVTAMDITPEEHIRALASFQKWVDSSISKTNNFPADATL
;
A
#
# COMPACT_ATOMS: atom_id res chain seq x y z
N PHE A 1 10.17 6.54 -19.32
CA PHE A 1 10.84 5.32 -18.84
C PHE A 1 11.49 4.57 -20.02
N TYR A 2 10.72 4.24 -21.05
CA TYR A 2 11.18 3.62 -22.28
C TYR A 2 10.94 4.59 -23.45
N GLU A 3 11.90 5.48 -23.73
CA GLU A 3 11.76 6.52 -24.76
C GLU A 3 11.39 5.96 -26.14
N HIS A 4 11.90 4.77 -26.49
CA HIS A 4 11.63 4.11 -27.77
C HIS A 4 10.19 3.57 -27.93
N LEU A 5 9.43 3.48 -26.84
CA LEU A 5 8.02 3.06 -26.85
C LEU A 5 7.05 4.25 -27.01
N GLY A 6 7.57 5.48 -26.98
CA GLY A 6 6.74 6.68 -26.97
C GLY A 6 6.10 6.95 -25.59
N PRO A 7 5.00 7.71 -25.56
CA PRO A 7 4.34 8.05 -24.30
C PRO A 7 3.59 6.86 -23.71
N ILE A 8 3.39 6.91 -22.40
CA ILE A 8 2.40 6.07 -21.70
C ILE A 8 1.02 6.51 -22.18
N VAL A 9 0.17 5.57 -22.59
CA VAL A 9 -1.10 5.88 -23.25
C VAL A 9 -2.33 5.44 -22.49
N THR A 10 -2.17 4.58 -21.46
CA THR A 10 -3.30 4.03 -20.71
C THR A 10 -2.92 3.67 -19.28
N THR A 11 -3.93 3.37 -18.49
CA THR A 11 -3.82 2.71 -17.19
C THR A 11 -4.70 1.48 -17.16
N ASN A 12 -4.56 0.64 -16.14
CA ASN A 12 -5.59 -0.33 -15.78
C ASN A 12 -6.86 0.39 -15.25
N PRO A 13 -8.01 -0.30 -15.08
CA PRO A 13 -9.28 0.34 -14.69
C PRO A 13 -9.21 1.18 -13.42
N CYS A 14 -8.41 0.77 -12.43
CA CYS A 14 -8.30 1.46 -11.14
C CYS A 14 -7.15 2.49 -11.08
N GLY A 15 -6.37 2.64 -12.16
CA GLY A 15 -5.39 3.71 -12.33
C GLY A 15 -4.04 3.51 -11.65
N GLU A 16 -3.80 2.39 -10.96
CA GLU A 16 -2.54 2.16 -10.24
C GLU A 16 -1.38 1.72 -11.12
N VAL A 17 -1.63 1.30 -12.36
CA VAL A 17 -0.57 0.88 -13.29
C VAL A 17 -0.57 1.73 -14.55
N LEU A 18 0.53 2.43 -14.79
CA LEU A 18 0.78 3.19 -15.99
C LEU A 18 1.37 2.25 -17.05
N LEU A 19 0.73 2.15 -18.23
CA LEU A 19 1.00 1.11 -19.21
C LEU A 19 1.30 1.67 -20.61
N TYR A 20 2.26 1.03 -21.29
CA TYR A 20 2.45 1.13 -22.74
C TYR A 20 1.46 0.21 -23.47
N PRO A 21 1.28 0.37 -24.79
CA PRO A 21 0.43 -0.52 -25.59
C PRO A 21 0.83 -2.00 -25.39
N ASN A 22 -0.16 -2.86 -25.18
CA ASN A 22 -0.01 -4.30 -24.93
C ASN A 22 0.79 -4.68 -23.67
N GLU A 23 1.08 -3.74 -22.80
CA GLU A 23 1.82 -4.02 -21.57
C GLU A 23 0.87 -4.47 -20.47
N PRO A 24 1.01 -5.68 -19.93
CA PRO A 24 0.27 -6.13 -18.75
C PRO A 24 1.07 -5.90 -17.47
N CYS A 25 0.39 -6.03 -16.33
CA CYS A 25 1.03 -6.10 -15.02
C CYS A 25 0.30 -7.11 -14.14
N ASN A 26 1.05 -7.93 -13.41
CA ASN A 26 0.52 -8.78 -12.35
C ASN A 26 0.70 -8.10 -10.99
N LEU A 27 -0.26 -8.30 -10.10
CA LEU A 27 -0.39 -7.56 -8.86
C LEU A 27 -0.33 -8.48 -7.64
N GLY A 28 0.25 -7.96 -6.56
CA GLY A 28 0.21 -8.57 -5.24
C GLY A 28 0.18 -7.49 -4.16
N SER A 29 -0.42 -7.79 -3.01
CA SER A 29 -0.49 -6.83 -1.90
C SER A 29 -0.19 -7.53 -0.58
N ILE A 30 0.77 -6.97 0.16
CA ILE A 30 1.18 -7.46 1.46
C ILE A 30 0.18 -6.94 2.51
N ASN A 31 -0.40 -7.84 3.31
CA ASN A 31 -1.15 -7.41 4.49
C ASN A 31 -0.16 -6.96 5.57
N VAL A 32 0.12 -5.65 5.60
CA VAL A 32 1.14 -5.07 6.49
C VAL A 32 0.73 -5.13 7.97
N TRP A 33 -0.55 -5.21 8.27
CA TRP A 33 -1.02 -5.38 9.65
C TRP A 33 -0.51 -6.68 10.29
N LYS A 34 -0.25 -7.72 9.51
CA LYS A 34 0.31 -8.99 10.02
C LYS A 34 1.73 -8.88 10.59
N PHE A 35 2.39 -7.74 10.41
CA PHE A 35 3.73 -7.47 10.94
C PHE A 35 3.72 -6.61 12.22
N ALA A 36 2.54 -6.23 12.72
CA ALA A 36 2.43 -5.64 14.05
C ALA A 36 2.83 -6.65 15.12
N ARG A 37 3.63 -6.21 16.09
CA ARG A 37 4.08 -6.96 17.26
C ARG A 37 3.90 -6.10 18.50
N HIS A 38 3.95 -6.74 19.67
CA HIS A 38 3.92 -6.07 20.96
C HIS A 38 5.20 -6.44 21.73
N ASP A 39 5.77 -5.46 22.41
CA ASP A 39 6.82 -5.70 23.38
C ASP A 39 6.23 -6.14 24.74
N ASP A 40 7.12 -6.42 25.70
CA ASP A 40 6.73 -6.87 27.06
C ASP A 40 5.97 -5.78 27.84
N ASP A 41 6.12 -4.51 27.45
CA ASP A 41 5.42 -3.36 28.02
C ASP A 41 4.07 -3.08 27.32
N GLY A 42 3.73 -3.85 26.28
CA GLY A 42 2.49 -3.72 25.50
C GLY A 42 2.54 -2.64 24.42
N ASN A 43 3.70 -2.08 24.11
CA ASN A 43 3.82 -1.12 23.00
C ASN A 43 3.86 -1.85 21.68
N SER A 44 3.11 -1.33 20.71
CA SER A 44 3.07 -1.88 19.35
C SER A 44 4.23 -1.40 18.51
N TYR A 45 4.81 -2.30 17.73
CA TYR A 45 5.88 -1.99 16.77
C TYR A 45 5.76 -2.86 15.51
N VAL A 46 6.51 -2.54 14.46
CA VAL A 46 6.54 -3.31 13.21
C VAL A 46 7.74 -4.26 13.20
N ASP A 47 7.49 -5.52 12.86
CA ASP A 47 8.53 -6.51 12.58
C ASP A 47 9.11 -6.27 11.17
N TRP A 48 10.03 -5.32 11.09
CA TRP A 48 10.65 -4.91 9.84
C TRP A 48 11.45 -6.02 9.17
N GLU A 49 12.06 -6.92 9.95
CA GLU A 49 12.84 -8.02 9.38
C GLU A 49 11.94 -9.05 8.69
N ALA A 50 10.83 -9.42 9.34
CA ALA A 50 9.84 -10.29 8.71
C ALA A 50 9.21 -9.63 7.46
N LEU A 51 8.90 -8.33 7.52
CA LEU A 51 8.38 -7.58 6.38
C LEU A 51 9.36 -7.53 5.22
N LYS A 52 10.66 -7.38 5.47
CA LYS A 52 11.73 -7.42 4.47
C LYS A 52 11.73 -8.76 3.73
N GLU A 53 11.76 -9.88 4.46
CA GLU A 53 11.81 -11.21 3.84
C GLU A 53 10.54 -11.51 3.02
N VAL A 54 9.38 -11.08 3.50
CA VAL A 54 8.12 -11.20 2.74
C VAL A 54 8.13 -10.30 1.50
N THR A 55 8.63 -9.08 1.60
CA THR A 55 8.74 -8.16 0.44
C THR A 55 9.61 -8.76 -0.67
N LYS A 56 10.76 -9.33 -0.32
CA LYS A 56 11.65 -10.01 -1.26
C LYS A 56 10.97 -11.23 -1.89
N SER A 57 10.35 -12.07 -1.06
CA SER A 57 9.65 -13.28 -1.51
C SER A 57 8.49 -12.94 -2.45
N CYS A 58 7.69 -11.91 -2.15
CA CYS A 58 6.59 -11.46 -3.00
C CYS A 58 7.11 -10.89 -4.33
N THR A 59 8.20 -10.12 -4.32
CA THR A 59 8.81 -9.60 -5.55
C THR A 59 9.25 -10.76 -6.47
N ARG A 60 9.93 -11.76 -5.90
CA ARG A 60 10.35 -13.00 -6.62
C ARG A 60 9.15 -13.78 -7.12
N PHE A 61 8.09 -13.89 -6.32
CA PHE A 61 6.87 -14.60 -6.72
C PHE A 61 6.22 -13.92 -7.93
N LEU A 62 6.09 -12.60 -7.93
CA LEU A 62 5.50 -11.86 -9.04
C LEU A 62 6.37 -11.94 -10.31
N ASP A 63 7.72 -11.95 -10.20
CA ASP A 63 8.60 -12.21 -11.33
C ASP A 63 8.40 -13.62 -11.91
N ASN A 64 8.24 -14.63 -11.04
CA ASN A 64 7.97 -16.01 -11.46
C ASN A 64 6.63 -16.15 -12.19
N VAL A 65 5.59 -15.38 -11.79
CA VAL A 65 4.29 -15.38 -12.45
C VAL A 65 4.43 -14.97 -13.93
N ILE A 66 5.31 -14.02 -14.26
CA ILE A 66 5.56 -13.63 -15.66
C ILE A 66 6.06 -14.82 -16.50
N ASP A 67 6.96 -15.64 -15.91
CA ASP A 67 7.59 -16.75 -16.63
C ASP A 67 6.63 -17.95 -16.83
N VAL A 68 5.65 -18.14 -15.93
CA VAL A 68 4.69 -19.27 -16.02
C VAL A 68 3.35 -18.88 -16.61
N ASN A 69 3.15 -17.60 -16.90
CA ASN A 69 1.87 -17.11 -17.42
C ASN A 69 1.62 -17.59 -18.84
N ASN A 70 0.36 -17.89 -19.15
CA ASN A 70 -0.08 -18.24 -20.49
C ASN A 70 -0.80 -17.03 -21.11
N PHE A 71 -0.11 -16.33 -21.99
CA PHE A 71 -0.60 -15.08 -22.58
C PHE A 71 -1.58 -15.33 -23.72
N PRO A 72 -2.72 -14.61 -23.76
CA PRO A 72 -3.74 -14.80 -24.79
C PRO A 72 -3.32 -14.27 -26.17
N LEU A 73 -2.40 -13.31 -26.22
CA LEU A 73 -1.91 -12.66 -27.45
C LEU A 73 -0.39 -12.54 -27.40
N LYS A 74 0.25 -12.80 -28.54
CA LYS A 74 1.71 -12.72 -28.69
C LYS A 74 2.26 -11.31 -28.38
N ALA A 75 1.57 -10.26 -28.77
CA ALA A 75 1.99 -8.88 -28.50
C ALA A 75 2.02 -8.58 -26.97
N ILE A 76 1.11 -9.18 -26.20
CA ILE A 76 1.09 -9.04 -24.75
C ILE A 76 2.25 -9.84 -24.12
N GLU A 77 2.49 -11.06 -24.60
CA GLU A 77 3.64 -11.88 -24.18
C GLU A 77 4.96 -11.15 -24.39
N GLU A 78 5.20 -10.68 -25.63
CA GLU A 78 6.42 -9.96 -25.99
C GLU A 78 6.65 -8.73 -25.10
N MET A 79 5.59 -7.94 -24.85
CA MET A 79 5.70 -6.74 -24.04
C MET A 79 5.89 -7.07 -22.55
N SER A 80 5.19 -8.07 -22.04
CA SER A 80 5.33 -8.55 -20.65
C SER A 80 6.75 -9.02 -20.37
N LEU A 81 7.30 -9.85 -21.25
CA LEU A 81 8.66 -10.37 -21.12
C LEU A 81 9.72 -9.28 -21.30
N ALA A 82 9.47 -8.28 -22.15
CA ALA A 82 10.42 -7.20 -22.43
C ALA A 82 10.56 -6.22 -21.26
N THR A 83 9.47 -5.88 -20.59
CA THR A 83 9.45 -4.89 -19.49
C THR A 83 9.44 -5.50 -18.11
N ARG A 84 8.95 -6.72 -17.96
CA ARG A 84 8.84 -7.48 -16.71
C ARG A 84 8.30 -6.64 -15.55
N LYS A 85 7.26 -5.84 -15.79
CA LYS A 85 6.60 -5.06 -14.75
C LYS A 85 5.88 -5.97 -13.77
N VAL A 86 6.07 -5.71 -12.49
CA VAL A 86 5.30 -6.30 -11.40
C VAL A 86 4.77 -5.20 -10.50
N GLY A 87 3.64 -5.44 -9.86
CA GLY A 87 2.98 -4.47 -9.01
C GLY A 87 2.80 -5.01 -7.59
N LEU A 88 3.83 -4.86 -6.75
CA LEU A 88 3.75 -5.16 -5.33
C LEU A 88 3.26 -3.94 -4.57
N GLY A 89 2.19 -4.10 -3.81
CA GLY A 89 1.59 -3.06 -2.97
C GLY A 89 1.30 -3.54 -1.56
N VAL A 90 0.43 -2.79 -0.89
CA VAL A 90 0.03 -3.02 0.49
C VAL A 90 -1.48 -3.14 0.64
N MET A 91 -1.93 -3.78 1.71
CA MET A 91 -3.27 -3.71 2.28
C MET A 91 -3.15 -3.80 3.81
N GLY A 92 -4.19 -3.43 4.55
CA GLY A 92 -4.16 -3.43 6.01
C GLY A 92 -3.40 -2.24 6.62
N VAL A 93 -3.18 -1.15 5.87
CA VAL A 93 -2.45 0.03 6.36
C VAL A 93 -3.21 0.70 7.50
N ALA A 94 -4.52 0.93 7.35
CA ALA A 94 -5.31 1.56 8.41
C ALA A 94 -5.35 0.70 9.68
N ASN A 95 -5.47 -0.63 9.54
CA ASN A 95 -5.43 -1.53 10.68
C ASN A 95 -4.07 -1.49 11.39
N LEU A 96 -2.96 -1.42 10.64
CA LEU A 96 -1.63 -1.26 11.22
C LEU A 96 -1.50 0.06 11.98
N LEU A 97 -2.00 1.16 11.41
CA LEU A 97 -2.01 2.46 12.07
C LEU A 97 -2.83 2.45 13.37
N TYR A 98 -4.00 1.80 13.39
CA TYR A 98 -4.79 1.62 14.60
C TYR A 98 -4.00 0.87 15.68
N GLU A 99 -3.35 -0.23 15.33
CA GLU A 99 -2.51 -1.02 16.22
C GLU A 99 -1.35 -0.20 16.81
N LEU A 100 -0.72 0.62 15.98
CA LEU A 100 0.37 1.53 16.38
C LEU A 100 -0.14 2.79 17.09
N LYS A 101 -1.47 2.98 17.20
CA LYS A 101 -2.13 4.18 17.76
C LYS A 101 -1.71 5.48 17.05
N LEU A 102 -1.42 5.39 15.74
CA LEU A 102 -1.06 6.52 14.88
C LEU A 102 -2.30 7.00 14.12
N PRO A 103 -2.74 8.26 14.29
CA PRO A 103 -3.86 8.78 13.51
C PRO A 103 -3.52 8.83 12.02
N TYR A 104 -4.41 8.29 11.18
CA TYR A 104 -4.22 8.23 9.73
C TYR A 104 -3.95 9.61 9.10
N ASN A 105 -4.64 10.64 9.58
CA ASN A 105 -4.58 12.00 9.08
C ASN A 105 -3.56 12.90 9.80
N SER A 106 -2.75 12.35 10.72
CA SER A 106 -1.69 13.09 11.42
C SER A 106 -0.40 13.17 10.60
N GLU A 107 0.49 14.06 11.02
CA GLU A 107 1.84 14.15 10.43
C GLU A 107 2.66 12.89 10.74
N GLU A 108 2.56 12.37 11.96
CA GLU A 108 3.22 11.14 12.38
C GLU A 108 2.74 9.94 11.56
N GLY A 109 1.42 9.83 11.35
CA GLY A 109 0.83 8.80 10.51
C GLY A 109 1.36 8.87 9.06
N ARG A 110 1.44 10.07 8.49
CA ARG A 110 2.00 10.27 7.14
C ARG A 110 3.48 9.93 7.04
N LYS A 111 4.30 10.34 8.03
CA LYS A 111 5.72 9.97 8.09
C LYS A 111 5.90 8.46 8.19
N PHE A 112 5.07 7.79 8.98
CA PHE A 112 5.07 6.33 9.04
C PHE A 112 4.69 5.69 7.69
N MET A 113 3.67 6.21 6.99
CA MET A 113 3.28 5.75 5.66
C MET A 113 4.44 5.91 4.65
N GLU A 114 5.17 7.02 4.69
CA GLU A 114 6.37 7.26 3.87
C GLU A 114 7.43 6.22 4.16
N GLN A 115 7.79 6.03 5.42
CA GLN A 115 8.78 5.04 5.85
C GLN A 115 8.38 3.61 5.43
N LEU A 116 7.12 3.23 5.61
CA LEU A 116 6.61 1.92 5.23
C LEU A 116 6.77 1.67 3.73
N MET A 117 6.39 2.65 2.90
CA MET A 117 6.47 2.47 1.45
C MET A 117 7.90 2.56 0.94
N GLU A 118 8.74 3.43 1.50
CA GLU A 118 10.17 3.48 1.20
C GLU A 118 10.83 2.11 1.49
N PHE A 119 10.51 1.52 2.66
CA PHE A 119 11.01 0.20 3.05
C PHE A 119 10.65 -0.87 2.01
N ILE A 120 9.38 -0.97 1.63
CA ILE A 120 8.92 -1.97 0.66
C ILE A 120 9.54 -1.72 -0.71
N SER A 121 9.62 -0.46 -1.15
CA SER A 121 10.24 -0.08 -2.41
C SER A 121 11.73 -0.47 -2.43
N TYR A 122 12.47 -0.16 -1.36
CA TYR A 122 13.88 -0.49 -1.24
C TYR A 122 14.13 -2.00 -1.36
N TRP A 123 13.45 -2.81 -0.54
CA TRP A 123 13.68 -4.26 -0.53
C TRP A 123 13.16 -4.96 -1.79
N SER A 124 12.14 -4.42 -2.44
CA SER A 124 11.72 -4.92 -3.76
C SER A 124 12.77 -4.65 -4.84
N LYS A 125 13.48 -3.50 -4.81
CA LYS A 125 14.59 -3.20 -5.71
C LYS A 125 15.80 -4.10 -5.43
N VAL A 126 16.14 -4.29 -4.16
CA VAL A 126 17.22 -5.24 -3.77
C VAL A 126 16.94 -6.61 -4.36
N GLU A 127 15.72 -7.14 -4.20
CA GLU A 127 15.39 -8.47 -4.75
C GLU A 127 15.40 -8.48 -6.28
N SER A 128 14.89 -7.44 -6.94
CA SER A 128 14.93 -7.35 -8.41
C SER A 128 16.37 -7.30 -8.97
N ILE A 129 17.33 -6.72 -8.23
CA ILE A 129 18.75 -6.76 -8.56
C ILE A 129 19.31 -8.17 -8.38
N GLU A 130 18.98 -8.86 -7.28
CA GLU A 130 19.42 -10.25 -7.06
C GLU A 130 18.85 -11.20 -8.12
N LEU A 131 17.61 -10.98 -8.55
CA LEU A 131 17.02 -11.71 -9.68
C LEU A 131 17.76 -11.41 -10.99
N ALA A 132 18.17 -10.16 -11.23
CA ALA A 132 18.96 -9.82 -12.42
C ALA A 132 20.32 -10.54 -12.42
N LYS A 133 21.01 -10.62 -11.28
CA LYS A 133 22.28 -11.36 -11.15
C LYS A 133 22.14 -12.84 -11.47
N SER A 134 21.03 -13.45 -11.09
CA SER A 134 20.81 -14.89 -11.22
C SER A 134 20.10 -15.31 -12.52
N ARG A 135 19.29 -14.44 -13.10
CA ARG A 135 18.39 -14.75 -14.24
C ARG A 135 18.56 -13.81 -15.44
N GLY A 136 19.42 -12.80 -15.32
CA GLY A 136 19.59 -11.74 -16.33
C GLY A 136 18.61 -10.58 -16.16
N ASN A 137 18.94 -9.49 -16.79
CA ASN A 137 18.16 -8.26 -16.78
C ASN A 137 16.80 -8.40 -17.50
N LEU A 138 15.90 -7.45 -17.27
CA LEU A 138 14.78 -7.25 -18.20
C LEU A 138 15.34 -6.95 -19.60
N PRO A 139 14.75 -7.47 -20.69
CA PRO A 139 15.28 -7.29 -22.05
C PRO A 139 15.40 -5.82 -22.47
N TYR A 140 14.54 -4.93 -21.99
CA TYR A 140 14.61 -3.49 -22.30
C TYR A 140 15.50 -2.68 -21.35
N TYR A 141 16.37 -3.35 -20.57
CA TYR A 141 17.27 -2.68 -19.63
C TYR A 141 18.10 -1.58 -20.30
N ASP A 142 18.77 -1.90 -21.42
CA ASP A 142 19.62 -0.95 -22.15
C ASP A 142 18.87 0.24 -22.76
N LYS A 143 17.55 0.10 -22.94
CA LYS A 143 16.66 1.12 -23.46
C LYS A 143 15.92 1.88 -22.38
N SER A 144 16.14 1.53 -21.11
CA SER A 144 15.51 2.13 -19.93
C SER A 144 16.41 3.19 -19.29
N PHE A 145 15.82 4.05 -18.48
CA PHE A 145 16.59 4.99 -17.70
C PHE A 145 17.39 4.33 -16.56
N TYR A 146 17.09 3.09 -16.19
CA TYR A 146 17.87 2.32 -15.23
C TYR A 146 19.34 2.20 -15.60
N LYS A 147 19.65 2.12 -16.89
CA LYS A 147 21.06 2.11 -17.35
C LYS A 147 21.83 3.36 -16.94
N LYS A 148 21.11 4.49 -16.77
CA LYS A 148 21.66 5.75 -16.26
C LYS A 148 21.62 5.84 -14.72
N GLY A 149 21.14 4.79 -14.03
CA GLY A 149 20.97 4.74 -12.58
C GLY A 149 19.81 5.58 -12.05
N LYS A 150 18.86 5.98 -12.90
CA LYS A 150 17.66 6.69 -12.47
C LYS A 150 16.63 5.71 -11.94
N LEU A 151 15.90 6.14 -10.90
CA LEU A 151 14.81 5.39 -10.29
C LEU A 151 13.45 6.00 -10.66
N PRO A 152 12.35 5.22 -10.69
CA PRO A 152 11.07 5.67 -11.26
C PRO A 152 10.20 6.50 -10.32
N PHE A 153 10.61 6.80 -9.12
CA PHE A 153 9.83 7.49 -8.10
C PHE A 153 10.53 8.76 -7.61
N ARG A 154 9.74 9.74 -7.18
CA ARG A 154 10.24 11.07 -6.78
C ARG A 154 11.17 11.03 -5.56
N GLY A 155 10.92 10.14 -4.60
CA GLY A 155 11.75 10.01 -3.38
C GLY A 155 13.24 9.81 -3.69
N ALA A 156 13.57 9.22 -4.85
CA ALA A 156 14.95 9.05 -5.28
C ALA A 156 15.74 10.38 -5.43
N ASP A 157 15.04 11.49 -5.67
CA ASP A 157 15.65 12.82 -5.80
C ASP A 157 15.70 13.59 -4.48
N LEU A 158 15.07 13.08 -3.41
CA LEU A 158 14.90 13.75 -2.11
C LEU A 158 15.87 13.18 -1.07
N ARG A 159 17.17 13.41 -1.28
CA ARG A 159 18.25 12.80 -0.49
C ARG A 159 18.14 13.02 1.01
N ASP A 160 17.67 14.18 1.43
CA ASP A 160 17.52 14.56 2.85
C ASP A 160 16.38 13.77 3.56
N GLU A 161 15.53 13.09 2.78
CA GLU A 161 14.40 12.31 3.27
C GLU A 161 14.66 10.79 3.26
N TRP A 162 15.84 10.35 2.82
CA TRP A 162 16.16 8.92 2.71
C TRP A 162 16.40 8.26 4.07
N HIS A 163 15.78 7.11 4.27
CA HIS A 163 16.11 6.20 5.38
C HIS A 163 17.01 5.05 4.92
N PHE A 164 17.17 4.87 3.60
CA PHE A 164 17.98 3.82 2.97
C PHE A 164 18.99 4.42 1.98
N ASP A 165 20.04 3.66 1.67
CA ASP A 165 21.08 4.05 0.71
C ASP A 165 20.59 3.83 -0.74
N TRP A 166 19.90 4.80 -1.30
CA TRP A 166 19.43 4.78 -2.68
C TRP A 166 20.55 5.00 -3.70
N ASP A 167 21.67 5.60 -3.31
CA ASP A 167 22.86 5.67 -4.16
C ASP A 167 23.45 4.28 -4.37
N LYS A 168 23.47 3.45 -3.33
CA LYS A 168 23.85 2.04 -3.45
C LYS A 168 22.95 1.30 -4.43
N ILE A 169 21.62 1.45 -4.35
CA ILE A 169 20.67 0.84 -5.29
C ILE A 169 20.95 1.30 -6.72
N SER A 170 21.10 2.60 -6.94
CA SER A 170 21.42 3.17 -8.26
C SER A 170 22.72 2.61 -8.83
N ASN A 171 23.77 2.48 -8.02
CA ASN A 171 25.06 1.92 -8.43
C ASN A 171 24.98 0.42 -8.68
N ASP A 172 24.26 -0.32 -7.85
CA ASP A 172 24.05 -1.76 -8.03
C ASP A 172 23.26 -2.04 -9.32
N ILE A 173 22.23 -1.23 -9.64
CA ILE A 173 21.51 -1.31 -10.92
C ILE A 173 22.42 -1.07 -12.11
N LYS A 174 23.30 -0.07 -12.06
CA LYS A 174 24.28 0.18 -13.15
C LYS A 174 25.24 -0.98 -13.33
N ARG A 175 25.65 -1.61 -12.22
CA ARG A 175 26.68 -2.67 -12.20
C ARG A 175 26.11 -4.03 -12.57
N TYR A 176 24.96 -4.37 -12.04
CA TYR A 176 24.38 -5.72 -12.12
C TYR A 176 23.10 -5.78 -12.94
N GLY A 177 22.46 -4.61 -13.20
CA GLY A 177 21.16 -4.50 -13.84
C GLY A 177 20.00 -4.65 -12.87
N ILE A 178 18.79 -4.74 -13.44
CA ILE A 178 17.55 -4.98 -12.72
C ILE A 178 16.64 -5.91 -13.53
N ARG A 179 15.88 -6.77 -12.85
CA ARG A 179 15.03 -7.77 -13.48
C ARG A 179 13.66 -7.24 -13.86
N ASN A 180 13.11 -6.27 -13.12
CA ASN A 180 11.73 -5.80 -13.26
C ASN A 180 11.68 -4.32 -13.63
N GLY A 181 10.86 -3.95 -14.59
CA GLY A 181 10.67 -2.57 -15.04
C GLY A 181 10.06 -1.68 -13.94
N TYR A 182 8.99 -2.14 -13.31
CA TYR A 182 8.48 -1.60 -12.05
C TYR A 182 8.40 -2.73 -11.03
N THR A 183 8.44 -2.39 -9.74
CA THR A 183 8.25 -3.35 -8.64
C THR A 183 7.07 -2.98 -7.76
N THR A 184 6.71 -1.69 -7.66
CA THR A 184 5.72 -1.21 -6.69
C THR A 184 4.58 -0.43 -7.32
N ILE A 185 3.38 -0.68 -6.80
CA ILE A 185 2.11 0.02 -7.04
C ILE A 185 1.27 -0.02 -5.75
N ILE A 186 0.12 0.66 -5.71
CA ILE A 186 -0.89 0.37 -4.69
C ILE A 186 -2.24 0.14 -5.37
N ALA A 187 -2.67 -1.11 -5.36
CA ALA A 187 -3.97 -1.54 -5.88
C ALA A 187 -5.09 -1.31 -4.85
N PRO A 188 -6.36 -1.25 -5.27
CA PRO A 188 -7.49 -1.09 -4.35
C PRO A 188 -7.64 -2.25 -3.35
N THR A 189 -7.32 -3.47 -3.75
CA THR A 189 -7.44 -4.70 -2.96
C THR A 189 -8.85 -5.00 -2.42
N GLY A 190 -9.90 -4.46 -3.04
CA GLY A 190 -11.28 -4.53 -2.53
C GLY A 190 -11.73 -5.94 -2.11
N SER A 191 -11.54 -6.95 -2.96
CA SER A 191 -11.93 -8.34 -2.65
C SER A 191 -10.90 -9.07 -1.79
N ILE A 192 -9.60 -8.93 -2.10
CA ILE A 192 -8.56 -9.70 -1.40
C ILE A 192 -8.34 -9.21 0.04
N SER A 193 -8.57 -7.93 0.33
CA SER A 193 -8.53 -7.42 1.70
C SER A 193 -9.68 -7.98 2.56
N MET A 194 -10.87 -8.15 1.99
CA MET A 194 -11.99 -8.82 2.66
C MET A 194 -11.65 -10.28 3.01
N ILE A 195 -11.02 -11.01 2.07
CA ILE A 195 -10.58 -12.39 2.31
C ILE A 195 -9.50 -12.43 3.39
N ALA A 196 -8.59 -11.45 3.39
CA ALA A 196 -7.51 -11.34 4.37
C ALA A 196 -7.96 -10.76 5.73
N GLY A 197 -9.20 -10.25 5.85
CA GLY A 197 -9.75 -9.65 7.05
C GLY A 197 -9.02 -8.37 7.48
N CYS A 198 -8.70 -7.48 6.52
CA CYS A 198 -8.00 -6.23 6.78
C CYS A 198 -8.53 -5.08 5.91
N SER A 199 -8.09 -3.85 6.17
CA SER A 199 -8.43 -2.67 5.38
C SER A 199 -7.86 -2.74 3.96
N SER A 200 -8.57 -2.12 3.00
CA SER A 200 -8.20 -2.14 1.58
C SER A 200 -7.03 -1.21 1.28
N GLY A 201 -6.00 -1.72 0.61
CA GLY A 201 -4.87 -0.93 0.13
C GLY A 201 -4.28 -0.02 1.20
N MET A 202 -4.16 1.25 0.86
CA MET A 202 -3.79 2.33 1.78
C MET A 202 -5.00 3.10 2.33
N GLU A 203 -6.23 2.64 2.03
CA GLU A 203 -7.43 3.35 2.43
C GLU A 203 -7.61 3.38 3.95
N PRO A 204 -8.16 4.48 4.51
CA PRO A 204 -8.67 4.46 5.87
C PRO A 204 -9.85 3.51 5.96
N VAL A 205 -10.14 3.02 7.17
CA VAL A 205 -11.35 2.23 7.41
C VAL A 205 -12.59 3.11 7.13
N TYR A 206 -13.55 2.58 6.39
CA TYR A 206 -14.75 3.33 6.03
C TYR A 206 -15.68 3.57 7.24
N SER A 207 -15.85 2.54 8.07
CA SER A 207 -16.70 2.54 9.27
C SER A 207 -16.12 1.59 10.30
N LEU A 208 -16.02 2.01 11.56
CA LEU A 208 -15.56 1.13 12.64
C LEU A 208 -16.57 0.03 12.97
N VAL A 209 -17.86 0.39 12.94
CA VAL A 209 -18.98 -0.50 13.23
C VAL A 209 -20.06 -0.30 12.18
N PHE A 210 -20.61 -1.38 11.65
CA PHE A 210 -21.81 -1.34 10.84
C PHE A 210 -22.80 -2.41 11.25
N GLU A 211 -24.09 -2.09 11.15
CA GLU A 211 -25.18 -3.00 11.43
C GLU A 211 -25.61 -3.71 10.15
N LYS A 212 -25.68 -5.03 10.20
CA LYS A 212 -26.24 -5.85 9.14
C LYS A 212 -27.61 -6.38 9.56
N ASN A 213 -28.65 -5.90 8.92
CA ASN A 213 -30.02 -6.37 9.12
C ASN A 213 -30.34 -7.52 8.16
N VAL A 214 -30.65 -8.67 8.70
CA VAL A 214 -31.06 -9.87 7.96
C VAL A 214 -32.36 -10.41 8.54
N ALA A 215 -33.01 -11.36 7.84
CA ALA A 215 -34.31 -11.90 8.24
C ALA A 215 -34.36 -12.49 9.65
N VAL A 216 -33.21 -12.94 10.18
CA VAL A 216 -33.08 -13.55 11.50
C VAL A 216 -32.66 -12.56 12.62
N GLY A 217 -32.45 -11.29 12.29
CA GLY A 217 -32.10 -10.24 13.27
C GLY A 217 -31.02 -9.29 12.76
N SER A 218 -30.61 -8.36 13.64
CA SER A 218 -29.53 -7.37 13.38
C SER A 218 -28.25 -7.83 14.05
N PHE A 219 -27.13 -7.68 13.32
CA PHE A 219 -25.80 -8.03 13.81
C PHE A 219 -24.85 -6.85 13.60
N TYR A 220 -24.08 -6.52 14.63
CA TYR A 220 -23.01 -5.57 14.52
C TYR A 220 -21.72 -6.25 14.05
N TYR A 221 -21.09 -5.63 13.05
CA TYR A 221 -19.74 -5.97 12.60
C TYR A 221 -18.81 -4.84 12.99
N ILE A 222 -17.69 -5.16 13.56
CA ILE A 222 -16.64 -4.20 13.93
C ILE A 222 -15.37 -4.48 13.15
N ASP A 223 -14.64 -3.41 12.80
CA ASP A 223 -13.28 -3.56 12.28
C ASP A 223 -12.39 -4.28 13.30
N PRO A 224 -11.67 -5.35 12.91
CA PRO A 224 -10.95 -6.19 13.86
C PRO A 224 -9.84 -5.47 14.64
N ALA A 225 -9.15 -4.49 14.00
CA ALA A 225 -8.12 -3.71 14.68
C ALA A 225 -8.74 -2.68 15.63
N ALA A 226 -9.87 -2.07 15.26
CA ALA A 226 -10.62 -1.19 16.13
C ALA A 226 -11.17 -1.95 17.35
N GLU A 227 -11.69 -3.17 17.16
CA GLU A 227 -12.12 -4.04 18.26
C GLU A 227 -10.97 -4.28 19.24
N LYS A 228 -9.78 -4.62 18.74
CA LYS A 228 -8.61 -4.86 19.59
C LYS A 228 -8.26 -3.64 20.43
N VAL A 229 -8.16 -2.46 19.80
CA VAL A 229 -7.88 -1.20 20.51
C VAL A 229 -8.94 -0.91 21.57
N LEU A 230 -10.24 -1.08 21.26
CA LEU A 230 -11.31 -0.85 22.21
C LEU A 230 -11.28 -1.84 23.39
N ARG A 231 -10.89 -3.10 23.16
CA ARG A 231 -10.70 -4.08 24.23
C ARG A 231 -9.53 -3.73 25.14
N GLU A 232 -8.40 -3.35 24.58
CA GLU A 232 -7.21 -2.92 25.33
C GLU A 232 -7.50 -1.71 26.23
N GLU A 233 -8.31 -0.77 25.73
CA GLU A 233 -8.69 0.44 26.48
C GLU A 233 -9.93 0.21 27.40
N GLY A 234 -10.48 -1.01 27.47
CA GLY A 234 -11.64 -1.33 28.29
C GLY A 234 -12.96 -0.71 27.81
N LEU A 235 -13.02 -0.33 26.54
CA LEU A 235 -14.14 0.38 25.92
C LEU A 235 -15.04 -0.51 25.04
N PHE A 236 -14.73 -1.78 24.91
CA PHE A 236 -15.52 -2.69 24.08
C PHE A 236 -16.77 -3.17 24.80
N ASN A 237 -17.91 -2.52 24.54
CA ASN A 237 -19.22 -2.87 25.11
C ASN A 237 -20.35 -2.41 24.17
N ASP A 238 -21.58 -2.93 24.40
CA ASP A 238 -22.73 -2.69 23.53
C ASP A 238 -23.06 -1.19 23.39
N LYS A 239 -22.93 -0.41 24.46
CA LYS A 239 -23.20 1.03 24.44
C LYS A 239 -22.26 1.76 23.47
N VAL A 240 -20.96 1.48 23.53
CA VAL A 240 -19.97 2.10 22.62
C VAL A 240 -20.26 1.69 21.18
N MET A 241 -20.59 0.41 20.94
CA MET A 241 -20.94 -0.10 19.61
C MET A 241 -22.17 0.58 19.04
N GLU A 242 -23.24 0.72 19.84
CA GLU A 242 -24.43 1.45 19.45
C GLU A 242 -24.17 2.93 19.11
N ASP A 243 -23.38 3.60 19.96
CA ASP A 243 -23.10 5.03 19.79
C ASP A 243 -22.22 5.29 18.55
N ILE A 244 -21.24 4.41 18.28
CA ILE A 244 -20.47 4.43 17.02
C ILE A 244 -21.40 4.21 15.82
N ASN A 245 -22.30 3.22 15.88
CA ASN A 245 -23.23 2.94 14.78
C ASN A 245 -24.19 4.12 14.53
N LYS A 246 -24.76 4.71 15.58
CA LYS A 246 -25.59 5.92 15.50
C LYS A 246 -24.84 7.11 14.90
N ASN A 247 -23.52 7.19 15.13
CA ASN A 247 -22.63 8.20 14.57
C ASN A 247 -22.06 7.77 13.19
N LYS A 248 -22.81 6.98 12.42
CA LYS A 248 -22.43 6.52 11.06
C LYS A 248 -21.10 5.76 11.00
N GLY A 249 -20.78 5.02 12.05
CA GLY A 249 -19.57 4.20 12.15
C GLY A 249 -18.32 4.95 12.60
N SER A 250 -18.42 6.22 12.98
CA SER A 250 -17.33 7.03 13.55
C SER A 250 -17.41 7.09 15.07
N ILE A 251 -16.26 7.11 15.74
CA ILE A 251 -16.13 7.28 17.18
C ILE A 251 -15.91 8.75 17.59
N GLN A 252 -15.76 9.67 16.63
CA GLN A 252 -15.31 11.04 16.90
C GLN A 252 -16.24 11.83 17.81
N ASN A 253 -17.57 11.65 17.70
CA ASN A 253 -18.55 12.34 18.51
C ASN A 253 -19.04 11.53 19.73
N VAL A 254 -18.29 10.53 20.16
CA VAL A 254 -18.58 9.74 21.37
C VAL A 254 -17.77 10.32 22.54
N ASP A 255 -18.26 11.38 23.14
CA ASP A 255 -17.50 12.28 24.02
C ASP A 255 -16.92 11.60 25.28
N TYR A 256 -17.54 10.52 25.78
CA TYR A 256 -17.02 9.77 26.94
C TYR A 256 -15.85 8.83 26.58
N VAL A 257 -15.56 8.64 25.29
CA VAL A 257 -14.35 7.91 24.83
C VAL A 257 -13.15 8.85 24.91
N PRO A 258 -12.03 8.43 25.51
CA PRO A 258 -10.82 9.26 25.60
C PRO A 258 -10.36 9.80 24.24
N GLU A 259 -9.95 11.06 24.21
CA GLU A 259 -9.53 11.74 22.97
C GLU A 259 -8.41 10.98 22.24
N LYS A 260 -7.44 10.40 22.97
CA LYS A 260 -6.36 9.59 22.40
C LYS A 260 -6.86 8.41 21.55
N VAL A 261 -7.96 7.76 22.01
CA VAL A 261 -8.58 6.62 21.31
C VAL A 261 -9.33 7.12 20.07
N ARG A 262 -10.11 8.20 20.25
CA ARG A 262 -10.84 8.80 19.11
C ARG A 262 -9.89 9.26 18.00
N LYS A 263 -8.78 9.91 18.34
CA LYS A 263 -7.76 10.34 17.36
C LYS A 263 -7.10 9.16 16.63
N ALA A 264 -6.87 8.06 17.31
CA ALA A 264 -6.29 6.87 16.68
C ALA A 264 -7.27 6.18 15.71
N LEU A 265 -8.55 6.12 16.06
CA LEU A 265 -9.59 5.38 15.33
C LEU A 265 -10.40 6.27 14.37
N VAL A 266 -9.74 7.03 13.50
CA VAL A 266 -10.40 7.85 12.47
C VAL A 266 -10.88 6.99 11.31
N THR A 267 -12.08 7.34 10.78
CA THR A 267 -12.66 6.70 9.60
C THR A 267 -12.51 7.59 8.35
N ALA A 268 -12.84 7.04 7.18
CA ALA A 268 -12.72 7.77 5.92
C ALA A 268 -13.50 9.10 5.90
N MET A 269 -14.63 9.17 6.57
CA MET A 269 -15.47 10.38 6.61
C MET A 269 -15.05 11.38 7.70
N ASP A 270 -14.16 10.98 8.62
CA ASP A 270 -13.55 11.87 9.61
C ASP A 270 -12.35 12.65 9.05
N ILE A 271 -11.88 12.26 7.86
CA ILE A 271 -10.67 12.76 7.20
C ILE A 271 -11.09 13.76 6.11
N THR A 272 -10.47 14.93 6.09
CA THR A 272 -10.74 15.93 5.06
C THR A 272 -10.20 15.49 3.68
N PRO A 273 -10.77 16.01 2.57
CA PRO A 273 -10.24 15.71 1.23
C PRO A 273 -8.76 16.05 1.07
N GLU A 274 -8.29 17.14 1.68
CA GLU A 274 -6.88 17.51 1.67
C GLU A 274 -6.01 16.47 2.39
N GLU A 275 -6.44 15.96 3.54
CA GLU A 275 -5.72 14.93 4.29
C GLU A 275 -5.67 13.61 3.52
N HIS A 276 -6.74 13.24 2.79
CA HIS A 276 -6.73 12.09 1.88
C HIS A 276 -5.64 12.25 0.80
N ILE A 277 -5.53 13.44 0.20
CA ILE A 277 -4.52 13.72 -0.84
C ILE A 277 -3.10 13.73 -0.24
N ARG A 278 -2.93 14.27 0.96
CA ARG A 278 -1.63 14.26 1.66
C ARG A 278 -1.17 12.84 1.98
N ALA A 279 -2.08 11.95 2.42
CA ALA A 279 -1.78 10.54 2.62
C ALA A 279 -1.40 9.83 1.31
N LEU A 280 -2.12 10.10 0.21
CA LEU A 280 -1.77 9.61 -1.12
C LEU A 280 -0.36 10.06 -1.53
N ALA A 281 -0.04 11.34 -1.34
CA ALA A 281 1.26 11.90 -1.70
C ALA A 281 2.42 11.27 -0.92
N SER A 282 2.21 10.93 0.36
CA SER A 282 3.19 10.24 1.20
C SER A 282 3.61 8.89 0.61
N PHE A 283 2.64 8.09 0.17
CA PHE A 283 2.92 6.81 -0.49
C PHE A 283 3.49 6.99 -1.90
N GLN A 284 2.91 7.91 -2.71
CA GLN A 284 3.32 8.10 -4.11
C GLN A 284 4.79 8.54 -4.24
N LYS A 285 5.32 9.18 -3.23
CA LYS A 285 6.74 9.55 -3.15
C LYS A 285 7.67 8.36 -3.42
N TRP A 286 7.28 7.16 -2.99
CA TRP A 286 8.08 5.93 -3.01
C TRP A 286 7.54 4.82 -3.91
N VAL A 287 6.48 5.07 -4.68
CA VAL A 287 5.85 4.09 -5.59
C VAL A 287 6.34 4.29 -7.02
N ASP A 288 6.70 3.19 -7.68
CA ASP A 288 7.24 3.21 -9.04
C ASP A 288 6.22 3.67 -10.10
N SER A 289 4.98 3.22 -9.98
CA SER A 289 3.92 3.55 -10.94
C SER A 289 2.92 4.51 -10.32
N SER A 290 1.73 4.04 -9.96
CA SER A 290 0.67 4.88 -9.44
C SER A 290 -0.06 4.20 -8.29
N ILE A 291 -1.06 4.88 -7.75
CA ILE A 291 -1.85 4.45 -6.61
C ILE A 291 -3.33 4.60 -6.94
N SER A 292 -4.12 3.58 -6.65
CA SER A 292 -5.57 3.70 -6.59
C SER A 292 -5.98 4.15 -5.20
N LYS A 293 -6.63 5.31 -5.10
CA LYS A 293 -7.11 5.86 -3.84
C LYS A 293 -8.43 6.60 -4.00
N THR A 294 -9.36 6.32 -3.09
CA THR A 294 -10.60 7.07 -2.94
C THR A 294 -10.35 8.37 -2.17
N ASN A 295 -10.86 9.47 -2.69
CA ASN A 295 -10.96 10.72 -1.95
C ASN A 295 -12.43 10.95 -1.59
N ASN A 296 -12.76 10.91 -0.30
CA ASN A 296 -14.13 11.10 0.18
C ASN A 296 -14.41 12.57 0.36
N PHE A 297 -15.57 13.00 -0.14
CA PHE A 297 -16.09 14.36 0.01
C PHE A 297 -17.45 14.32 0.69
N PRO A 298 -17.78 15.29 1.55
CA PRO A 298 -19.14 15.45 2.02
C PRO A 298 -20.08 15.81 0.85
N ALA A 299 -21.37 15.47 0.97
CA ALA A 299 -22.33 15.66 -0.11
C ALA A 299 -22.58 17.14 -0.50
N ASP A 300 -22.27 18.05 0.40
CA ASP A 300 -22.39 19.51 0.27
C ASP A 300 -21.07 20.20 -0.10
N ALA A 301 -20.03 19.43 -0.45
CA ALA A 301 -18.77 20.00 -0.90
C ALA A 301 -18.97 20.83 -2.16
N THR A 302 -18.37 22.02 -2.18
CA THR A 302 -18.36 22.92 -3.36
C THR A 302 -17.05 22.80 -4.12
N LEU A 303 -17.10 23.16 -5.41
CA LEU A 303 -15.91 23.24 -6.26
C LEU A 303 -14.98 24.36 -5.81
#